data_0b1624ab98694797c7ea45491092ad8f
#
_entry.id   0b1624ab98694797c7ea45491092ad8f
#
_cell.length_a   1.000
_cell.length_b   1.000
_cell.length_c   1.000
_cell.angle_alpha   90.00
_cell.angle_beta   90.00
_cell.angle_gamma   90.00
#
_symmetry.space_group_name_H-M   'P 1'
#
loop_
_entity.id
_entity.type
_entity.pdbx_description
1 polymer ?
#
loop_
_entity_poly.entity_id
_entity_poly.type
_entity_poly.pdbx_seq_one_letter_code
_entity_poly.pdbx_strand_id
1 'polypeptide(L)'
;MRRKRIPEHLRRMQILQAAFAVACREGIGGLTVRGVALEAGISHALVLFHFGRKKRLVLELLDWLIAGTTVLHISEDVASFPHARDRLHALLHQEMARLARQPQHTRLFLEYWALGARHGEIRSRISGELERYRTAFRAIMEELLLSEPSAFVTATADGLAAVAVSWIHGCAVQATIDPGHFDSDEYLAAVRGMIGQLG
;
A
#
# COMPACT_ATOMS: atom_id res chain seq x y z
N MET A 1 23.94 -34.87 10.06
CA MET A 1 22.96 -33.92 10.65
C MET A 1 21.73 -33.78 9.73
N ARG A 2 20.55 -34.20 10.16
CA ARG A 2 19.31 -34.09 9.39
C ARG A 2 18.91 -32.62 9.34
N ARG A 3 19.01 -31.95 8.17
CA ARG A 3 18.55 -30.56 7.99
C ARG A 3 17.08 -30.47 8.38
N LYS A 4 16.76 -29.72 9.44
CA LYS A 4 15.40 -29.51 9.92
C LYS A 4 14.56 -28.94 8.77
N ARG A 5 13.51 -29.64 8.37
CA ARG A 5 12.65 -29.25 7.24
C ARG A 5 11.94 -27.93 7.63
N ILE A 6 12.25 -26.85 6.93
CA ILE A 6 11.58 -25.55 7.17
C ILE A 6 10.11 -25.70 6.78
N PRO A 7 9.15 -25.26 7.62
CA PRO A 7 7.74 -25.25 7.31
C PRO A 7 7.46 -24.52 5.98
N GLU A 8 6.43 -24.97 5.26
CA GLU A 8 6.12 -24.46 3.91
C GLU A 8 5.87 -22.96 3.88
N HIS A 9 5.07 -22.44 4.83
CA HIS A 9 4.76 -21.02 4.92
C HIS A 9 6.02 -20.16 5.15
N LEU A 10 6.95 -20.60 6.00
CA LEU A 10 8.23 -19.91 6.22
C LEU A 10 9.11 -19.92 4.97
N ARG A 11 9.09 -21.03 4.22
CA ARG A 11 9.80 -21.11 2.96
C ARG A 11 9.22 -20.16 1.91
N ARG A 12 7.89 -20.08 1.80
CA ARG A 12 7.23 -19.15 0.90
C ARG A 12 7.57 -17.70 1.27
N MET A 13 7.54 -17.35 2.57
CA MET A 13 7.95 -16.03 3.05
C MET A 13 9.40 -15.69 2.69
N GLN A 14 10.34 -16.63 2.90
CA GLN A 14 11.74 -16.46 2.50
C GLN A 14 11.87 -16.16 0.98
N ILE A 15 11.13 -16.87 0.14
CA ILE A 15 11.16 -16.66 -1.32
C ILE A 15 10.55 -15.31 -1.69
N LEU A 16 9.46 -14.88 -1.05
CA LEU A 16 8.85 -13.56 -1.29
C LEU A 16 9.76 -12.41 -0.83
N GLN A 17 10.45 -12.55 0.30
CA GLN A 17 11.44 -11.57 0.75
C GLN A 17 12.62 -11.46 -0.25
N ALA A 18 13.12 -12.59 -0.75
CA ALA A 18 14.14 -12.60 -1.79
C ALA A 18 13.63 -11.99 -3.11
N ALA A 19 12.38 -12.30 -3.50
CA ALA A 19 11.75 -11.70 -4.67
C ALA A 19 11.59 -10.18 -4.53
N PHE A 20 11.24 -9.71 -3.33
CA PHE A 20 11.19 -8.29 -3.00
C PHE A 20 12.58 -7.63 -3.16
N ALA A 21 13.63 -8.22 -2.56
CA ALA A 21 14.99 -7.70 -2.66
C ALA A 21 15.47 -7.59 -4.12
N VAL A 22 15.22 -8.63 -4.93
CA VAL A 22 15.54 -8.63 -6.37
C VAL A 22 14.73 -7.57 -7.11
N ALA A 23 13.42 -7.46 -6.85
CA ALA A 23 12.56 -6.48 -7.51
C ALA A 23 12.92 -5.04 -7.14
N CYS A 24 13.32 -4.77 -5.89
CA CYS A 24 13.81 -3.45 -5.48
C CYS A 24 15.09 -3.03 -6.21
N ARG A 25 15.95 -3.98 -6.54
CA ARG A 25 17.23 -3.74 -7.24
C ARG A 25 17.06 -3.67 -8.75
N GLU A 26 16.28 -4.57 -9.35
CA GLU A 26 16.23 -4.82 -10.79
C GLU A 26 14.87 -4.42 -11.42
N GLY A 27 13.92 -3.95 -10.61
CA GLY A 27 12.53 -3.73 -11.01
C GLY A 27 11.75 -5.04 -11.19
N ILE A 28 10.42 -4.94 -11.32
CA ILE A 28 9.55 -6.12 -11.56
C ILE A 28 9.87 -6.78 -12.91
N GLY A 29 10.24 -6.00 -13.90
CA GLY A 29 10.65 -6.50 -15.21
C GLY A 29 11.89 -7.40 -15.15
N GLY A 30 12.89 -6.99 -14.37
CA GLY A 30 14.14 -7.71 -14.16
C GLY A 30 14.05 -8.92 -13.23
N LEU A 31 12.97 -9.06 -12.46
CA LEU A 31 12.78 -10.20 -11.57
C LEU A 31 12.78 -11.53 -12.34
N THR A 32 13.68 -12.45 -11.99
CA THR A 32 13.75 -13.79 -12.57
C THR A 32 13.72 -14.86 -11.49
N VAL A 33 13.18 -16.03 -11.80
CA VAL A 33 13.16 -17.17 -10.86
C VAL A 33 14.57 -17.59 -10.43
N ARG A 34 15.55 -17.46 -11.34
CA ARG A 34 16.99 -17.72 -11.02
C ARG A 34 17.55 -16.68 -10.06
N GLY A 35 17.30 -15.39 -10.31
CA GLY A 35 17.73 -14.31 -9.43
C GLY A 35 17.16 -14.48 -8.02
N VAL A 36 15.87 -14.80 -7.91
CA VAL A 36 15.21 -15.06 -6.63
C VAL A 36 15.78 -16.31 -5.93
N ALA A 37 16.07 -17.38 -6.66
CA ALA A 37 16.69 -18.58 -6.10
C ALA A 37 18.08 -18.28 -5.53
N LEU A 38 18.90 -17.51 -6.26
CA LEU A 38 20.22 -17.07 -5.82
C LEU A 38 20.13 -16.21 -4.56
N GLU A 39 19.28 -15.21 -4.57
CA GLU A 39 19.03 -14.31 -3.43
C GLU A 39 18.56 -15.07 -2.17
N ALA A 40 17.66 -16.04 -2.35
CA ALA A 40 17.15 -16.87 -1.25
C ALA A 40 18.11 -17.98 -0.78
N GLY A 41 19.23 -18.20 -1.47
CA GLY A 41 20.18 -19.30 -1.18
C GLY A 41 19.57 -20.69 -1.35
N ILE A 42 18.67 -20.88 -2.34
CA ILE A 42 17.97 -22.14 -2.61
C ILE A 42 18.05 -22.53 -4.10
N SER A 43 17.61 -23.75 -4.44
CA SER A 43 17.59 -24.17 -5.83
C SER A 43 16.45 -23.50 -6.62
N HIS A 44 16.68 -23.25 -7.91
CA HIS A 44 15.66 -22.81 -8.86
C HIS A 44 14.42 -23.72 -8.87
N ALA A 45 14.64 -25.05 -8.80
CA ALA A 45 13.56 -26.02 -8.76
C ALA A 45 12.66 -25.86 -7.52
N LEU A 46 13.23 -25.44 -6.37
CA LEU A 46 12.46 -25.21 -5.15
C LEU A 46 11.60 -23.96 -5.25
N VAL A 47 12.06 -22.88 -5.91
CA VAL A 47 11.22 -21.72 -6.20
C VAL A 47 10.06 -22.11 -7.10
N LEU A 48 10.32 -22.87 -8.17
CA LEU A 48 9.26 -23.38 -9.07
C LEU A 48 8.31 -24.32 -8.36
N PHE A 49 8.78 -25.16 -7.45
CA PHE A 49 7.91 -26.02 -6.63
C PHE A 49 6.86 -25.20 -5.84
N HIS A 50 7.25 -24.08 -5.24
CA HIS A 50 6.36 -23.26 -4.41
C HIS A 50 5.48 -22.29 -5.21
N PHE A 51 5.97 -21.78 -6.35
CA PHE A 51 5.28 -20.72 -7.12
C PHE A 51 4.91 -21.13 -8.56
N GLY A 52 5.38 -22.27 -9.02
CA GLY A 52 5.10 -22.81 -10.35
C GLY A 52 5.78 -22.03 -11.48
N ARG A 53 5.50 -20.73 -11.62
CA ARG A 53 6.01 -19.88 -12.71
C ARG A 53 6.26 -18.44 -12.26
N LYS A 54 7.12 -17.70 -13.00
CA LYS A 54 7.43 -16.28 -12.72
C LYS A 54 6.15 -15.43 -12.55
N LYS A 55 5.16 -15.58 -13.43
CA LYS A 55 3.91 -14.81 -13.36
C LYS A 55 3.23 -14.93 -11.98
N ARG A 56 3.13 -16.16 -11.45
CA ARG A 56 2.52 -16.39 -10.14
C ARG A 56 3.35 -15.80 -9.02
N LEU A 57 4.67 -15.92 -9.08
CA LEU A 57 5.57 -15.29 -8.10
C LEU A 57 5.39 -13.76 -8.07
N VAL A 58 5.28 -13.12 -9.24
CA VAL A 58 5.03 -11.67 -9.35
C VAL A 58 3.68 -11.29 -8.74
N LEU A 59 2.63 -12.07 -8.97
CA LEU A 59 1.30 -11.81 -8.40
C LEU A 59 1.27 -12.01 -6.88
N GLU A 60 1.93 -13.05 -6.37
CA GLU A 60 1.99 -13.29 -4.93
C GLU A 60 2.92 -12.30 -4.20
N LEU A 61 3.93 -11.75 -4.90
CA LEU A 61 4.71 -10.64 -4.36
C LEU A 61 3.85 -9.37 -4.20
N LEU A 62 2.97 -9.09 -5.16
CA LEU A 62 1.99 -7.99 -5.03
C LEU A 62 1.03 -8.24 -3.86
N ASP A 63 0.47 -9.45 -3.75
CA ASP A 63 -0.43 -9.80 -2.64
C ASP A 63 0.29 -9.64 -1.27
N TRP A 64 1.57 -9.99 -1.21
CA TRP A 64 2.40 -9.82 -0.01
C TRP A 64 2.67 -8.34 0.32
N LEU A 65 2.93 -7.49 -0.68
CA LEU A 65 3.06 -6.04 -0.49
C LEU A 65 1.77 -5.42 0.02
N ILE A 66 0.63 -5.79 -0.57
CA ILE A 66 -0.70 -5.33 -0.18
C ILE A 66 -1.04 -5.72 1.25
N ALA A 67 -0.71 -6.95 1.67
CA ALA A 67 -0.96 -7.41 3.04
C ALA A 67 -0.19 -6.60 4.11
N GLY A 68 0.86 -5.89 3.72
CA GLY A 68 1.63 -4.99 4.59
C GLY A 68 1.04 -3.58 4.72
N THR A 69 -0.11 -3.27 4.11
CA THR A 69 -0.72 -1.93 4.19
C THR A 69 -1.42 -1.69 5.53
N THR A 70 -1.32 -0.48 6.06
CA THR A 70 -1.78 -0.14 7.43
C THR A 70 -3.27 0.11 7.52
N VAL A 71 -3.94 0.45 6.41
CA VAL A 71 -5.39 0.74 6.39
C VAL A 71 -6.24 -0.46 6.83
N LEU A 72 -5.68 -1.66 6.72
CA LEU A 72 -6.31 -2.87 7.24
C LEU A 72 -6.19 -3.00 8.78
N HIS A 73 -5.38 -2.13 9.42
CA HIS A 73 -5.09 -2.17 10.85
C HIS A 73 -5.15 -0.72 11.40
N ILE A 74 -6.36 -0.14 11.42
CA ILE A 74 -6.58 1.15 12.10
C ILE A 74 -6.21 0.94 13.57
N SER A 75 -5.21 1.71 14.03
CA SER A 75 -4.75 1.58 15.42
C SER A 75 -5.86 2.00 16.39
N GLU A 76 -5.85 1.41 17.59
CA GLU A 76 -6.80 1.78 18.65
C GLU A 76 -6.69 3.28 18.96
N ASP A 77 -5.49 3.87 18.87
CA ASP A 77 -5.26 5.29 19.05
C ASP A 77 -6.05 6.12 18.05
N VAL A 78 -6.04 5.76 16.75
CA VAL A 78 -6.83 6.46 15.72
C VAL A 78 -8.32 6.28 15.97
N ALA A 79 -8.75 5.09 16.32
CA ALA A 79 -10.16 4.79 16.59
C ALA A 79 -10.70 5.54 17.83
N SER A 80 -9.83 5.90 18.79
CA SER A 80 -10.19 6.57 20.03
C SER A 80 -10.54 8.05 19.90
N PHE A 81 -10.16 8.72 18.79
CA PHE A 81 -10.51 10.13 18.59
C PHE A 81 -12.04 10.31 18.48
N PRO A 82 -12.63 11.24 19.27
CA PRO A 82 -14.08 11.41 19.33
C PRO A 82 -14.67 11.98 18.04
N HIS A 83 -13.92 12.82 17.31
CA HIS A 83 -14.43 13.49 16.11
C HIS A 83 -13.94 12.82 14.83
N ALA A 84 -14.80 12.68 13.85
CA ALA A 84 -14.50 12.10 12.53
C ALA A 84 -13.32 12.81 11.83
N ARG A 85 -13.23 14.14 11.96
CA ARG A 85 -12.10 14.95 11.43
C ARG A 85 -10.75 14.50 11.99
N ASP A 86 -10.68 14.31 13.31
CA ASP A 86 -9.44 13.94 13.97
C ASP A 86 -9.02 12.52 13.59
N ARG A 87 -10.00 11.60 13.47
CA ARG A 87 -9.76 10.24 12.96
C ARG A 87 -9.27 10.24 11.52
N LEU A 88 -9.89 11.04 10.64
CA LEU A 88 -9.46 11.20 9.25
C LEU A 88 -8.01 11.69 9.18
N HIS A 89 -7.70 12.75 9.92
CA HIS A 89 -6.35 13.31 9.95
C HIS A 89 -5.32 12.32 10.51
N ALA A 90 -5.64 11.65 11.62
CA ALA A 90 -4.76 10.68 12.24
C ALA A 90 -4.50 9.47 11.31
N LEU A 91 -5.52 8.99 10.59
CA LEU A 91 -5.39 7.90 9.63
C LEU A 91 -4.54 8.30 8.42
N LEU A 92 -4.74 9.49 7.88
CA LEU A 92 -3.89 10.03 6.81
C LEU A 92 -2.44 10.15 7.25
N HIS A 93 -2.20 10.73 8.43
CA HIS A 93 -0.86 10.83 8.99
C HIS A 93 -0.20 9.47 9.20
N GLN A 94 -0.92 8.51 9.79
CA GLN A 94 -0.43 7.15 10.01
C GLN A 94 0.01 6.50 8.71
N GLU A 95 -0.80 6.61 7.66
CA GLU A 95 -0.49 5.99 6.36
C GLU A 95 0.67 6.68 5.65
N MET A 96 0.71 8.01 5.62
CA MET A 96 1.82 8.75 5.02
C MET A 96 3.14 8.51 5.75
N ALA A 97 3.12 8.46 7.09
CA ALA A 97 4.29 8.11 7.88
C ALA A 97 4.76 6.66 7.61
N ARG A 98 3.85 5.71 7.36
CA ARG A 98 4.20 4.35 6.94
C ARG A 98 4.90 4.35 5.58
N LEU A 99 4.35 5.07 4.59
CA LEU A 99 4.93 5.17 3.25
C LEU A 99 6.34 5.77 3.30
N ALA A 100 6.56 6.81 4.11
CA ALA A 100 7.86 7.42 4.30
C ALA A 100 8.90 6.46 4.93
N ARG A 101 8.46 5.59 5.87
CA ARG A 101 9.34 4.59 6.49
C ARG A 101 9.65 3.39 5.58
N GLN A 102 8.89 3.18 4.51
CA GLN A 102 9.04 2.03 3.61
C GLN A 102 9.18 2.45 2.13
N PRO A 103 10.17 3.28 1.77
CA PRO A 103 10.27 3.85 0.43
C PRO A 103 10.42 2.79 -0.67
N GLN A 104 11.08 1.65 -0.36
CA GLN A 104 11.23 0.55 -1.32
C GLN A 104 9.89 -0.14 -1.61
N HIS A 105 9.03 -0.33 -0.60
CA HIS A 105 7.68 -0.87 -0.79
C HIS A 105 6.85 0.07 -1.65
N THR A 106 6.87 1.37 -1.34
CA THR A 106 6.15 2.41 -2.08
C THR A 106 6.59 2.45 -3.54
N ARG A 107 7.90 2.49 -3.81
CA ARG A 107 8.44 2.49 -5.17
C ARG A 107 8.00 1.25 -5.95
N LEU A 108 8.11 0.06 -5.35
CA LEU A 108 7.72 -1.17 -6.02
C LEU A 108 6.20 -1.23 -6.28
N PHE A 109 5.39 -0.70 -5.35
CA PHE A 109 3.94 -0.61 -5.53
C PHE A 109 3.57 0.31 -6.70
N LEU A 110 4.27 1.43 -6.89
CA LEU A 110 4.08 2.31 -8.05
C LEU A 110 4.43 1.61 -9.39
N GLU A 111 5.46 0.74 -9.42
CA GLU A 111 5.73 -0.08 -10.59
C GLU A 111 4.56 -1.04 -10.91
N TYR A 112 3.96 -1.67 -9.88
CA TYR A 112 2.77 -2.50 -10.06
C TYR A 112 1.57 -1.69 -10.57
N TRP A 113 1.40 -0.46 -10.15
CA TRP A 113 0.35 0.43 -10.67
C TRP A 113 0.50 0.65 -12.17
N ALA A 114 1.71 0.98 -12.61
CA ALA A 114 2.00 1.15 -14.04
C ALA A 114 1.73 -0.15 -14.83
N LEU A 115 2.10 -1.30 -14.28
CA LEU A 115 1.82 -2.61 -14.88
C LEU A 115 0.31 -2.94 -14.87
N GLY A 116 -0.43 -2.55 -13.84
CA GLY A 116 -1.88 -2.75 -13.72
C GLY A 116 -2.67 -2.11 -14.86
N ALA A 117 -2.16 -1.01 -15.45
CA ALA A 117 -2.76 -0.38 -16.62
C ALA A 117 -2.84 -1.33 -17.82
N ARG A 118 -1.92 -2.30 -17.93
CA ARG A 118 -1.77 -3.22 -19.06
C ARG A 118 -2.10 -4.69 -18.74
N HIS A 119 -2.09 -5.06 -17.45
CA HIS A 119 -2.25 -6.46 -17.01
C HIS A 119 -3.47 -6.64 -16.11
N GLY A 120 -4.52 -7.30 -16.60
CA GLY A 120 -5.82 -7.45 -15.92
C GLY A 120 -5.73 -8.09 -14.53
N GLU A 121 -4.89 -9.11 -14.33
CA GLU A 121 -4.74 -9.79 -13.03
C GLU A 121 -4.08 -8.88 -11.98
N ILE A 122 -3.11 -8.03 -12.39
CA ILE A 122 -2.49 -7.02 -11.52
C ILE A 122 -3.52 -5.92 -11.22
N ARG A 123 -4.22 -5.44 -12.24
CA ARG A 123 -5.29 -4.44 -12.09
C ARG A 123 -6.34 -4.87 -11.09
N SER A 124 -6.81 -6.11 -11.18
CA SER A 124 -7.83 -6.66 -10.27
C SER A 124 -7.37 -6.61 -8.80
N ARG A 125 -6.11 -6.93 -8.51
CA ARG A 125 -5.56 -6.86 -7.14
C ARG A 125 -5.47 -5.43 -6.64
N ILE A 126 -4.97 -4.52 -7.48
CA ILE A 126 -4.87 -3.09 -7.15
C ILE A 126 -6.27 -2.49 -6.95
N SER A 127 -7.24 -2.82 -7.81
CA SER A 127 -8.63 -2.37 -7.64
C SER A 127 -9.24 -2.86 -6.34
N GLY A 128 -8.97 -4.11 -5.95
CA GLY A 128 -9.41 -4.65 -4.67
C GLY A 128 -8.76 -3.92 -3.48
N GLU A 129 -7.51 -3.51 -3.61
CA GLU A 129 -6.83 -2.70 -2.59
C GLU A 129 -7.42 -1.29 -2.49
N LEU A 130 -7.61 -0.61 -3.61
CA LEU A 130 -8.27 0.69 -3.65
C LEU A 130 -9.66 0.67 -3.02
N GLU A 131 -10.41 -0.41 -3.23
CA GLU A 131 -11.74 -0.55 -2.61
C GLU A 131 -11.63 -0.74 -1.09
N ARG A 132 -10.66 -1.50 -0.60
CA ARG A 132 -10.40 -1.61 0.85
C ARG A 132 -10.05 -0.26 1.47
N TYR A 133 -9.20 0.54 0.82
CA TYR A 133 -8.90 1.90 1.26
C TYR A 133 -10.17 2.76 1.29
N ARG A 134 -10.94 2.80 0.20
CA ARG A 134 -12.19 3.56 0.16
C ARG A 134 -13.17 3.12 1.26
N THR A 135 -13.31 1.82 1.48
CA THR A 135 -14.18 1.27 2.53
C THR A 135 -13.73 1.73 3.93
N ALA A 136 -12.42 1.73 4.21
CA ALA A 136 -11.90 2.19 5.49
C ALA A 136 -12.18 3.67 5.74
N PHE A 137 -12.08 4.51 4.71
CA PHE A 137 -12.39 5.94 4.84
C PHE A 137 -13.89 6.24 4.81
N ARG A 138 -14.72 5.45 4.12
CA ARG A 138 -16.15 5.69 3.93
C ARG A 138 -16.89 5.92 5.24
N ALA A 139 -16.68 5.06 6.24
CA ALA A 139 -17.33 5.19 7.54
C ALA A 139 -17.02 6.54 8.23
N ILE A 140 -15.78 6.99 8.14
CA ILE A 140 -15.36 8.30 8.69
C ILE A 140 -16.03 9.43 7.90
N MET A 141 -16.14 9.30 6.57
CA MET A 141 -16.77 10.32 5.72
C MET A 141 -18.28 10.37 5.90
N GLU A 142 -18.96 9.25 6.14
CA GLU A 142 -20.38 9.20 6.48
C GLU A 142 -20.66 9.98 7.78
N GLU A 143 -19.85 9.76 8.82
CA GLU A 143 -19.96 10.48 10.07
C GLU A 143 -19.65 11.98 9.91
N LEU A 144 -18.64 12.34 9.09
CA LEU A 144 -18.30 13.72 8.80
C LEU A 144 -19.45 14.44 8.10
N LEU A 145 -20.10 13.82 7.11
CA LEU A 145 -21.27 14.38 6.42
C LEU A 145 -22.45 14.58 7.34
N LEU A 146 -22.65 13.70 8.33
CA LEU A 146 -23.72 13.83 9.32
C LEU A 146 -23.45 14.94 10.34
N SER A 147 -22.18 15.11 10.74
CA SER A 147 -21.80 16.14 11.73
C SER A 147 -21.72 17.54 11.12
N GLU A 148 -21.44 17.66 9.81
CA GLU A 148 -21.17 18.93 9.14
C GLU A 148 -21.88 19.02 7.77
N PRO A 149 -23.22 18.91 7.72
CA PRO A 149 -23.95 18.82 6.45
C PRO A 149 -23.82 20.07 5.56
N SER A 150 -23.61 21.24 6.16
CA SER A 150 -23.47 22.50 5.43
C SER A 150 -22.14 22.64 4.71
N ALA A 151 -21.10 21.95 5.19
CA ALA A 151 -19.76 21.99 4.61
C ALA A 151 -19.63 21.15 3.32
N PHE A 152 -20.52 20.18 3.13
CA PHE A 152 -20.40 19.15 2.09
C PHE A 152 -21.68 18.98 1.25
N VAL A 153 -22.35 20.09 0.90
CA VAL A 153 -23.68 20.11 0.26
C VAL A 153 -23.82 19.19 -0.96
N THR A 154 -22.77 19.00 -1.74
CA THR A 154 -22.79 18.18 -2.96
C THR A 154 -21.91 16.93 -2.88
N ALA A 155 -21.22 16.70 -1.77
CA ALA A 155 -20.30 15.60 -1.64
C ALA A 155 -21.01 14.30 -1.20
N THR A 156 -20.49 13.18 -1.65
CA THR A 156 -20.88 11.85 -1.16
C THR A 156 -19.74 11.24 -0.32
N ALA A 157 -20.05 10.34 0.59
CA ALA A 157 -19.04 9.63 1.37
C ALA A 157 -18.04 8.87 0.46
N ASP A 158 -18.52 8.27 -0.63
CA ASP A 158 -17.67 7.60 -1.63
C ASP A 158 -16.72 8.58 -2.33
N GLY A 159 -17.23 9.76 -2.72
CA GLY A 159 -16.41 10.81 -3.33
C GLY A 159 -15.31 11.31 -2.39
N LEU A 160 -15.67 11.61 -1.14
CA LEU A 160 -14.71 12.04 -0.12
C LEU A 160 -13.69 10.94 0.22
N ALA A 161 -14.12 9.69 0.32
CA ALA A 161 -13.21 8.56 0.50
C ALA A 161 -12.22 8.42 -0.67
N ALA A 162 -12.67 8.61 -1.91
CA ALA A 162 -11.79 8.60 -3.07
C ALA A 162 -10.78 9.77 -3.04
N VAL A 163 -11.17 10.97 -2.57
CA VAL A 163 -10.27 12.11 -2.36
C VAL A 163 -9.22 11.78 -1.31
N ALA A 164 -9.60 11.22 -0.15
CA ALA A 164 -8.66 10.83 0.91
C ALA A 164 -7.62 9.82 0.41
N VAL A 165 -8.06 8.81 -0.33
CA VAL A 165 -7.16 7.83 -0.97
C VAL A 165 -6.22 8.50 -1.98
N SER A 166 -6.71 9.50 -2.73
CA SER A 166 -5.89 10.25 -3.68
C SER A 166 -4.82 11.10 -3.00
N TRP A 167 -5.09 11.66 -1.82
CA TRP A 167 -4.09 12.38 -1.03
C TRP A 167 -2.93 11.45 -0.61
N ILE A 168 -3.24 10.23 -0.15
CA ILE A 168 -2.22 9.24 0.21
C ILE A 168 -1.35 8.89 -1.00
N HIS A 169 -1.98 8.57 -2.12
CA HIS A 169 -1.23 8.18 -3.33
C HIS A 169 -0.48 9.36 -3.95
N GLY A 170 -1.06 10.56 -3.94
CA GLY A 170 -0.38 11.78 -4.39
C GLY A 170 0.87 12.08 -3.57
N CYS A 171 0.77 11.98 -2.24
CA CYS A 171 1.91 12.10 -1.35
C CYS A 171 2.99 11.04 -1.68
N ALA A 172 2.60 9.77 -1.80
CA ALA A 172 3.50 8.66 -2.10
C ALA A 172 4.26 8.87 -3.43
N VAL A 173 3.56 9.32 -4.47
CA VAL A 173 4.16 9.61 -5.78
C VAL A 173 5.18 10.74 -5.67
N GLN A 174 4.80 11.88 -5.09
CA GLN A 174 5.67 13.05 -4.97
C GLN A 174 6.89 12.76 -4.11
N ALA A 175 6.71 12.14 -2.95
CA ALA A 175 7.82 11.75 -2.06
C ALA A 175 8.78 10.75 -2.71
N THR A 176 8.30 9.91 -3.66
CA THR A 176 9.14 8.94 -4.35
C THR A 176 9.88 9.55 -5.54
N ILE A 177 9.24 10.45 -6.29
CA ILE A 177 9.77 10.99 -7.56
C ILE A 177 10.59 12.25 -7.32
N ASP A 178 10.21 13.08 -6.35
CA ASP A 178 10.85 14.36 -6.08
C ASP A 178 11.16 14.58 -4.58
N PRO A 179 11.92 13.67 -3.94
CA PRO A 179 12.18 13.72 -2.50
C PRO A 179 13.00 14.94 -2.05
N GLY A 180 13.61 15.68 -3.00
CA GLY A 180 14.41 16.87 -2.71
C GLY A 180 13.61 18.16 -2.59
N HIS A 181 12.39 18.20 -3.13
CA HIS A 181 11.52 19.40 -3.15
C HIS A 181 10.14 19.15 -2.55
N PHE A 182 9.78 17.91 -2.25
CA PHE A 182 8.50 17.56 -1.66
C PHE A 182 8.64 17.30 -0.16
N ASP A 183 7.98 18.12 0.65
CA ASP A 183 7.88 17.96 2.10
C ASP A 183 6.53 17.33 2.47
N SER A 184 6.58 16.12 3.02
CA SER A 184 5.39 15.38 3.44
C SER A 184 4.65 16.02 4.61
N ASP A 185 5.37 16.73 5.50
CA ASP A 185 4.78 17.38 6.67
C ASP A 185 4.06 18.68 6.26
N GLU A 186 4.64 19.47 5.35
CA GLU A 186 3.95 20.61 4.72
C GLU A 186 2.71 20.16 3.95
N TYR A 187 2.81 19.07 3.19
CA TYR A 187 1.66 18.50 2.48
C TYR A 187 0.53 18.11 3.45
N LEU A 188 0.85 17.42 4.54
CA LEU A 188 -0.12 17.04 5.57
C LEU A 188 -0.75 18.25 6.26
N ALA A 189 0.05 19.29 6.54
CA ALA A 189 -0.45 20.54 7.12
C ALA A 189 -1.44 21.23 6.16
N ALA A 190 -1.15 21.24 4.86
CA ALA A 190 -2.07 21.77 3.85
C ALA A 190 -3.37 20.96 3.76
N VAL A 191 -3.30 19.63 3.74
CA VAL A 191 -4.47 18.73 3.77
C VAL A 191 -5.32 18.99 5.03
N ARG A 192 -4.67 19.13 6.19
CA ARG A 192 -5.36 19.46 7.45
C ARG A 192 -6.06 20.81 7.38
N GLY A 193 -5.42 21.83 6.81
CA GLY A 193 -6.01 23.14 6.58
C GLY A 193 -7.24 23.08 5.69
N MET A 194 -7.18 22.31 4.59
CA MET A 194 -8.32 22.11 3.70
C MET A 194 -9.48 21.41 4.43
N ILE A 195 -9.21 20.34 5.18
CA ILE A 195 -10.23 19.65 5.98
C ILE A 195 -10.81 20.60 7.06
N GLY A 196 -9.98 21.45 7.68
CA GLY A 196 -10.38 22.40 8.71
C GLY A 196 -11.23 23.56 8.21
N GLN A 197 -11.07 23.96 6.95
CA GLN A 197 -11.83 25.07 6.34
C GLN A 197 -13.17 24.65 5.74
N LEU A 198 -13.47 23.36 5.73
CA LEU A 198 -14.73 22.83 5.22
C LEU A 198 -15.87 22.89 6.25
N GLY A 199 -15.72 23.69 7.34
CA GLY A 199 -16.71 23.86 8.41
C GLY A 199 -17.05 25.30 8.71
#